data_bebefe5d90a41019ecce781ea932cbce
#
_entry.id   bebefe5d90a41019ecce781ea932cbce
#
_cell.length_a   1.000
_cell.length_b   1.000
_cell.length_c   1.000
_cell.angle_alpha   90.00
_cell.angle_beta   90.00
_cell.angle_gamma   90.00
#
_symmetry.space_group_name_H-M   'P 1'
#
loop_
_entity.id
_entity.type
_entity.pdbx_description
1 polymer ?
#
loop_
_entity_poly.entity_id
_entity_poly.type
_entity_poly.pdbx_seq_one_letter_code
_entity_poly.pdbx_strand_id
1 'polypeptide(L)'
;MFADRAKIYVRSGKGGDGHVSFRREKYVPSGGPDGGDGGHGGDVIFVVDEGLNTLIDFRHIRKYKAGDGEEGGKKNCRGKDGEDIIIKVPAGTVIKEAQSGQVITDMSGDNKRVVLLKGGKGGNGNQHYATSTMQAPKYAQPGQAAQELELLLELKVIADVGLVGFPNVGKSTFLSRVTNARPKIDNYHFTTLNPNLGVVDLEGTGGFVIADIPGLIEGASEGIGLGHEFLRHIERTKVIIHIVDAAGTEGRDPIQDIYAINKELEAYNPEIAARPQVIAANKIDAIYTEDGSDPVAAIRAEFEPKGIKVFPMSAVTGQGVKELLYEVNDMLANIGEETTVFAQEYFPESMTGSVDDAYTVTYDEEEDEYVVEGPKIEKMLGYTNLDSEKGFTFFQNFLKDTGILEELEALGIQEGDTVRMYGLSFDYYK
;
A
#
# COMPACT_ATOMS: atom_id res chain seq x y z
N MET A 1 -11.52 4.05 16.72
CA MET A 1 -10.47 5.04 16.40
C MET A 1 -10.08 4.79 14.95
N PHE A 2 -10.17 5.77 14.07
CA PHE A 2 -9.82 5.63 12.65
C PHE A 2 -8.32 5.92 12.45
N ALA A 3 -7.63 5.19 11.58
CA ALA A 3 -6.27 5.46 11.18
C ALA A 3 -6.17 5.31 9.66
N ASP A 4 -5.74 6.37 9.01
CA ASP A 4 -5.56 6.50 7.57
C ASP A 4 -4.10 6.31 7.14
N ARG A 5 -3.18 6.44 8.08
CA ARG A 5 -1.75 6.27 7.89
C ARG A 5 -1.14 5.39 8.98
N ALA A 6 -0.23 4.52 8.57
CA ALA A 6 0.54 3.72 9.49
C ALA A 6 1.94 3.44 8.92
N LYS A 7 2.96 3.58 9.76
CA LYS A 7 4.33 3.19 9.43
C LYS A 7 4.62 1.82 10.02
N ILE A 8 5.04 0.88 9.17
CA ILE A 8 5.37 -0.49 9.56
C ILE A 8 6.74 -0.88 9.02
N TYR A 9 7.34 -1.85 9.68
CA TYR A 9 8.57 -2.50 9.26
C TYR A 9 8.27 -3.92 8.84
N VAL A 10 8.71 -4.31 7.66
CA VAL A 10 8.53 -5.66 7.11
C VAL A 10 9.88 -6.29 6.83
N ARG A 11 9.99 -7.60 7.07
CA ARG A 11 11.18 -8.39 6.77
C ARG A 11 10.76 -9.73 6.18
N SER A 12 11.34 -10.08 5.02
CA SER A 12 11.20 -11.44 4.47
C SER A 12 12.03 -12.45 5.26
N GLY A 13 11.81 -13.72 5.01
CA GLY A 13 12.63 -14.78 5.61
C GLY A 13 14.02 -14.86 4.95
N LYS A 14 15.07 -15.11 5.74
CA LYS A 14 16.38 -15.50 5.23
C LYS A 14 16.28 -16.92 4.65
N GLY A 15 16.98 -17.23 3.57
CA GLY A 15 17.19 -18.61 3.11
C GLY A 15 18.06 -19.39 4.09
N GLY A 16 17.74 -20.66 4.32
CA GLY A 16 18.57 -21.58 5.11
C GLY A 16 19.90 -21.84 4.43
N ASP A 17 20.95 -22.04 5.20
CA ASP A 17 22.28 -22.33 4.65
C ASP A 17 22.33 -23.79 4.14
N GLY A 18 23.10 -24.05 3.07
CA GLY A 18 23.41 -25.41 2.64
C GLY A 18 24.30 -26.12 3.65
N HIS A 19 24.17 -27.42 3.74
CA HIS A 19 24.90 -28.24 4.70
C HIS A 19 26.13 -28.90 4.10
N VAL A 20 27.17 -29.08 4.93
CA VAL A 20 28.38 -29.82 4.57
C VAL A 20 28.40 -31.13 5.35
N SER A 21 28.16 -32.23 4.66
CA SER A 21 28.30 -33.56 5.27
C SER A 21 28.79 -34.61 4.25
N PHE A 22 29.27 -35.73 4.77
CA PHE A 22 29.79 -36.85 4.00
C PHE A 22 29.15 -38.13 4.50
N ARG A 23 28.73 -38.96 3.56
CA ARG A 23 28.12 -40.26 3.83
C ARG A 23 29.07 -41.14 4.64
N ARG A 24 28.61 -41.68 5.75
CA ARG A 24 29.35 -42.61 6.58
C ARG A 24 28.48 -43.82 6.83
N GLU A 25 28.91 -44.97 6.27
CA GLU A 25 28.24 -46.25 6.48
C GLU A 25 29.24 -47.32 6.88
N LYS A 26 28.73 -48.40 7.49
CA LYS A 26 29.54 -49.55 7.81
C LYS A 26 30.08 -50.14 6.50
N TYR A 27 31.39 -50.32 6.42
CA TYR A 27 32.12 -50.78 5.24
C TYR A 27 32.27 -49.79 4.07
N VAL A 28 31.91 -48.51 4.23
CA VAL A 28 32.19 -47.45 3.25
C VAL A 28 33.14 -46.43 3.88
N PRO A 29 34.45 -46.59 3.74
CA PRO A 29 35.42 -45.71 4.45
C PRO A 29 35.47 -44.31 3.87
N SER A 30 35.08 -44.09 2.62
CA SER A 30 35.10 -42.81 1.92
C SER A 30 33.78 -42.62 1.20
N GLY A 31 32.74 -42.14 1.90
CA GLY A 31 31.47 -41.76 1.31
C GLY A 31 31.56 -40.41 0.62
N GLY A 32 30.80 -40.21 -0.46
CA GLY A 32 30.68 -38.92 -1.13
C GLY A 32 30.00 -37.84 -0.29
N PRO A 33 29.98 -36.61 -0.77
CA PRO A 33 29.23 -35.53 -0.11
C PRO A 33 27.73 -35.83 -0.12
N ASP A 34 27.08 -35.62 1.03
CA ASP A 34 25.65 -35.87 1.24
C ASP A 34 24.96 -34.73 2.02
N GLY A 35 25.52 -33.52 2.00
CA GLY A 35 24.90 -32.35 2.59
C GLY A 35 23.74 -31.86 1.74
N GLY A 36 22.59 -31.69 2.37
CA GLY A 36 21.37 -31.21 1.73
C GLY A 36 21.30 -29.68 1.61
N ASP A 37 20.36 -29.21 0.84
CA ASP A 37 20.12 -27.79 0.59
C ASP A 37 19.35 -27.13 1.73
N GLY A 38 19.56 -25.83 1.96
CA GLY A 38 18.74 -25.05 2.84
C GLY A 38 17.32 -24.84 2.31
N GLY A 39 16.37 -24.58 3.22
CA GLY A 39 15.01 -24.18 2.87
C GLY A 39 14.94 -22.73 2.39
N HIS A 40 13.91 -22.39 1.63
CA HIS A 40 13.65 -20.99 1.28
C HIS A 40 13.13 -20.22 2.49
N GLY A 41 13.38 -18.89 2.55
CA GLY A 41 12.70 -18.00 3.47
C GLY A 41 11.25 -17.75 3.03
N GLY A 42 10.39 -17.37 3.97
CA GLY A 42 9.01 -17.00 3.68
C GLY A 42 8.88 -15.62 3.05
N ASP A 43 7.82 -15.43 2.27
CA ASP A 43 7.49 -14.18 1.58
C ASP A 43 6.71 -13.22 2.49
N VAL A 44 6.73 -11.92 2.14
CA VAL A 44 5.83 -10.90 2.71
C VAL A 44 4.75 -10.60 1.67
N ILE A 45 3.51 -10.93 2.02
CA ILE A 45 2.37 -10.87 1.11
C ILE A 45 1.32 -9.91 1.67
N PHE A 46 0.89 -8.94 0.85
CA PHE A 46 -0.25 -8.09 1.16
C PHE A 46 -1.50 -8.62 0.47
N VAL A 47 -2.61 -8.60 1.21
CA VAL A 47 -3.92 -9.06 0.72
C VAL A 47 -4.99 -8.05 1.13
N VAL A 48 -5.85 -7.69 0.19
CA VAL A 48 -7.03 -6.86 0.47
C VAL A 48 -8.06 -7.66 1.27
N ASP A 49 -8.51 -7.11 2.39
CA ASP A 49 -9.63 -7.62 3.17
C ASP A 49 -10.76 -6.57 3.14
N GLU A 50 -11.83 -6.88 2.44
CA GLU A 50 -12.99 -6.00 2.26
C GLU A 50 -13.75 -5.72 3.58
N GLY A 51 -13.51 -6.51 4.63
CA GLY A 51 -14.05 -6.27 5.98
C GLY A 51 -13.28 -5.22 6.79
N LEU A 52 -12.13 -4.75 6.29
CA LEU A 52 -11.33 -3.73 6.95
C LEU A 52 -11.55 -2.36 6.32
N ASN A 53 -11.84 -1.34 7.15
CA ASN A 53 -12.05 0.04 6.72
C ASN A 53 -11.02 1.02 7.31
N THR A 54 -10.01 0.55 8.03
CA THR A 54 -9.06 1.40 8.75
C THR A 54 -7.72 0.68 8.93
N LEU A 55 -6.64 1.45 9.06
CA LEU A 55 -5.28 0.95 9.35
C LEU A 55 -4.96 0.92 10.86
N ILE A 56 -5.99 0.89 11.73
CA ILE A 56 -5.77 1.01 13.19
C ILE A 56 -4.90 -0.10 13.77
N ASP A 57 -5.01 -1.32 13.25
CA ASP A 57 -4.27 -2.48 13.75
C ASP A 57 -2.76 -2.29 13.58
N PHE A 58 -2.34 -1.55 12.54
CA PHE A 58 -0.94 -1.25 12.26
C PHE A 58 -0.31 -0.21 13.21
N ARG A 59 -1.12 0.47 14.03
CA ARG A 59 -0.60 1.30 15.13
C ARG A 59 -0.11 0.46 16.31
N HIS A 60 -0.69 -0.71 16.50
CA HIS A 60 -0.36 -1.63 17.59
C HIS A 60 0.74 -2.60 17.17
N ILE A 61 0.61 -3.21 16.00
CA ILE A 61 1.59 -4.13 15.45
C ILE A 61 2.34 -3.42 14.32
N ARG A 62 3.62 -3.13 14.55
CA ARG A 62 4.45 -2.37 13.60
C ARG A 62 5.56 -3.19 12.94
N LYS A 63 5.77 -4.43 13.38
CA LYS A 63 6.84 -5.29 12.86
C LYS A 63 6.25 -6.60 12.37
N TYR A 64 6.48 -6.87 11.10
CA TYR A 64 6.02 -8.08 10.43
C TYR A 64 7.24 -8.80 9.87
N LYS A 65 7.43 -10.05 10.29
CA LYS A 65 8.56 -10.88 9.86
C LYS A 65 8.04 -12.22 9.35
N ALA A 66 8.44 -12.60 8.13
CA ALA A 66 8.25 -13.95 7.63
C ALA A 66 9.23 -14.93 8.25
N GLY A 67 8.94 -16.21 8.14
CA GLY A 67 9.79 -17.28 8.67
C GLY A 67 11.12 -17.39 7.92
N ASP A 68 12.21 -17.63 8.62
CA ASP A 68 13.48 -17.96 7.99
C ASP A 68 13.49 -19.45 7.57
N GLY A 69 14.15 -19.80 6.46
CA GLY A 69 14.36 -21.17 6.03
C GLY A 69 15.34 -21.91 6.96
N GLU A 70 15.10 -23.20 7.17
CA GLU A 70 15.99 -24.05 7.98
C GLU A 70 17.24 -24.43 7.19
N GLU A 71 18.36 -24.63 7.91
CA GLU A 71 19.58 -25.19 7.34
C GLU A 71 19.36 -26.59 6.74
N GLY A 72 20.09 -26.90 5.67
CA GLY A 72 20.13 -28.25 5.13
C GLY A 72 20.65 -29.28 6.14
N GLY A 73 20.29 -30.54 5.96
CA GLY A 73 20.68 -31.64 6.82
C GLY A 73 21.61 -32.64 6.16
N LYS A 74 22.06 -33.62 6.94
CA LYS A 74 22.80 -34.81 6.44
C LYS A 74 21.90 -35.68 5.58
N LYS A 75 22.50 -36.58 4.77
CA LYS A 75 21.81 -37.55 3.91
C LYS A 75 20.88 -36.90 2.89
N ASN A 76 21.35 -35.79 2.33
CA ASN A 76 20.61 -34.99 1.33
C ASN A 76 19.25 -34.47 1.83
N CYS A 77 19.09 -34.30 3.15
CA CYS A 77 17.86 -33.74 3.70
C CYS A 77 17.85 -32.22 3.47
N ARG A 78 16.83 -31.74 2.75
CA ARG A 78 16.59 -30.32 2.57
C ARG A 78 16.02 -29.71 3.85
N GLY A 79 16.45 -28.50 4.21
CA GLY A 79 15.85 -27.71 5.27
C GLY A 79 14.40 -27.34 4.93
N LYS A 80 13.57 -27.13 5.94
CA LYS A 80 12.18 -26.67 5.73
C LYS A 80 12.16 -25.24 5.25
N ASP A 81 11.20 -24.93 4.38
CA ASP A 81 10.94 -23.57 3.95
C ASP A 81 10.29 -22.76 5.11
N GLY A 82 10.61 -21.47 5.19
CA GLY A 82 10.02 -20.55 6.16
C GLY A 82 8.56 -20.24 5.80
N GLU A 83 7.76 -19.92 6.80
CA GLU A 83 6.36 -19.58 6.60
C GLU A 83 6.22 -18.15 6.06
N ASP A 84 5.32 -17.97 5.07
CA ASP A 84 4.96 -16.66 4.55
C ASP A 84 4.20 -15.85 5.61
N ILE A 85 4.35 -14.51 5.56
CA ILE A 85 3.52 -13.63 6.35
C ILE A 85 2.51 -12.93 5.47
N ILE A 86 1.22 -13.08 5.81
CA ILE A 86 0.11 -12.43 5.11
C ILE A 86 -0.35 -11.23 5.92
N ILE A 87 -0.25 -10.04 5.32
CA ILE A 87 -0.66 -8.77 5.90
C ILE A 87 -1.95 -8.33 5.22
N LYS A 88 -3.03 -8.28 5.99
CA LYS A 88 -4.34 -7.87 5.50
C LYS A 88 -4.49 -6.36 5.59
N VAL A 89 -4.88 -5.73 4.49
CA VAL A 89 -5.10 -4.28 4.40
C VAL A 89 -6.47 -3.97 3.82
N PRO A 90 -7.07 -2.81 4.16
CA PRO A 90 -8.29 -2.35 3.50
C PRO A 90 -8.10 -2.14 2.00
N ALA A 91 -9.18 -2.25 1.23
CA ALA A 91 -9.18 -1.84 -0.18
C ALA A 91 -8.81 -0.36 -0.30
N GLY A 92 -8.04 -0.01 -1.34
CA GLY A 92 -7.57 1.37 -1.53
C GLY A 92 -6.38 1.77 -0.67
N THR A 93 -5.66 0.81 -0.08
CA THR A 93 -4.40 1.08 0.62
C THR A 93 -3.26 1.26 -0.36
N VAL A 94 -2.59 2.40 -0.32
CA VAL A 94 -1.34 2.67 -1.04
C VAL A 94 -0.17 2.32 -0.14
N ILE A 95 0.72 1.49 -0.63
CA ILE A 95 1.95 1.09 0.05
C ILE A 95 3.09 1.89 -0.55
N LYS A 96 3.77 2.66 0.28
CA LYS A 96 4.91 3.51 -0.11
C LYS A 96 6.16 3.09 0.65
N GLU A 97 7.30 3.35 0.06
CA GLU A 97 8.57 3.29 0.78
C GLU A 97 8.67 4.49 1.72
N ALA A 98 9.05 4.24 2.99
CA ALA A 98 8.93 5.25 4.05
C ALA A 98 9.97 6.38 3.98
N GLN A 99 11.09 6.19 3.27
CA GLN A 99 12.17 7.17 3.16
C GLN A 99 11.96 8.07 1.94
N SER A 100 11.73 7.48 0.76
CA SER A 100 11.55 8.21 -0.50
C SER A 100 10.13 8.72 -0.69
N GLY A 101 9.13 8.08 -0.04
CA GLY A 101 7.72 8.35 -0.26
C GLY A 101 7.17 7.82 -1.60
N GLN A 102 7.98 7.10 -2.38
CA GLN A 102 7.58 6.54 -3.67
C GLN A 102 6.58 5.40 -3.51
N VAL A 103 5.66 5.29 -4.46
CA VAL A 103 4.62 4.25 -4.46
C VAL A 103 5.23 2.92 -4.89
N ILE A 104 5.15 1.92 -4.00
CA ILE A 104 5.53 0.54 -4.31
C ILE A 104 4.38 -0.18 -4.99
N THR A 105 3.20 -0.12 -4.39
CA THR A 105 2.00 -0.74 -4.95
C THR A 105 0.75 -0.11 -4.38
N ASP A 106 -0.32 -0.25 -5.14
CA ASP A 106 -1.63 0.25 -4.82
C ASP A 106 -2.60 -0.94 -4.75
N MET A 107 -3.13 -1.18 -3.55
CA MET A 107 -4.05 -2.29 -3.27
C MET A 107 -5.49 -1.92 -3.65
N SER A 108 -5.69 -1.54 -4.92
CA SER A 108 -6.99 -1.13 -5.49
C SER A 108 -7.29 -1.91 -6.77
N GLY A 109 -8.55 -2.00 -7.16
CA GLY A 109 -8.98 -2.69 -8.37
C GLY A 109 -8.57 -4.17 -8.38
N ASP A 110 -7.85 -4.59 -9.40
CA ASP A 110 -7.41 -5.98 -9.59
C ASP A 110 -6.26 -6.40 -8.67
N ASN A 111 -5.57 -5.45 -8.03
CA ASN A 111 -4.43 -5.71 -7.15
C ASN A 111 -4.86 -6.17 -5.74
N LYS A 112 -5.63 -7.27 -5.67
CA LYS A 112 -6.12 -7.80 -4.39
C LYS A 112 -5.06 -8.59 -3.60
N ARG A 113 -3.98 -9.02 -4.25
CA ARG A 113 -2.88 -9.79 -3.62
C ARG A 113 -1.55 -9.46 -4.28
N VAL A 114 -0.58 -9.01 -3.48
CA VAL A 114 0.76 -8.66 -3.96
C VAL A 114 1.81 -9.28 -3.05
N VAL A 115 2.82 -9.94 -3.64
CA VAL A 115 4.03 -10.38 -2.95
C VAL A 115 4.99 -9.21 -2.97
N LEU A 116 5.15 -8.53 -1.82
CA LEU A 116 5.97 -7.33 -1.72
C LEU A 116 7.45 -7.65 -1.61
N LEU A 117 7.81 -8.58 -0.72
CA LEU A 117 9.17 -9.05 -0.54
C LEU A 117 9.22 -10.56 -0.68
N LYS A 118 10.11 -11.07 -1.52
CA LYS A 118 10.36 -12.50 -1.63
C LYS A 118 11.33 -12.96 -0.56
N GLY A 119 11.11 -14.16 -0.05
CA GLY A 119 12.05 -14.83 0.83
C GLY A 119 13.35 -15.18 0.13
N GLY A 120 14.44 -15.18 0.89
CA GLY A 120 15.75 -15.56 0.41
C GLY A 120 15.77 -17.02 -0.06
N LYS A 121 16.47 -17.32 -1.16
CA LYS A 121 16.66 -18.69 -1.63
C LYS A 121 17.56 -19.44 -0.65
N GLY A 122 17.23 -20.72 -0.40
CA GLY A 122 18.10 -21.61 0.34
C GLY A 122 19.41 -21.89 -0.40
N GLY A 123 20.51 -21.99 0.34
CA GLY A 123 21.81 -22.33 -0.20
C GLY A 123 21.94 -23.80 -0.60
N ASN A 124 22.72 -24.08 -1.62
CA ASN A 124 22.99 -25.45 -2.07
C ASN A 124 23.93 -26.18 -1.11
N GLY A 125 23.61 -27.44 -0.78
CA GLY A 125 24.48 -28.32 -0.03
C GLY A 125 25.75 -28.75 -0.79
N ASN A 126 26.74 -29.29 -0.07
CA ASN A 126 28.02 -29.67 -0.67
C ASN A 126 27.92 -30.76 -1.74
N GLN A 127 26.81 -31.50 -1.81
CA GLN A 127 26.57 -32.48 -2.86
C GLN A 127 26.59 -31.89 -4.28
N HIS A 128 26.14 -30.63 -4.44
CA HIS A 128 26.06 -29.94 -5.73
C HIS A 128 27.44 -29.50 -6.25
N TYR A 129 28.45 -29.47 -5.39
CA TYR A 129 29.81 -29.03 -5.73
C TYR A 129 30.79 -30.17 -5.97
N ALA A 130 30.29 -31.42 -5.97
CA ALA A 130 31.09 -32.57 -6.30
C ALA A 130 31.36 -32.66 -7.81
N THR A 131 32.64 -32.67 -8.18
CA THR A 131 33.09 -32.81 -9.56
C THR A 131 34.08 -33.96 -9.66
N SER A 132 34.45 -34.40 -10.89
CA SER A 132 35.45 -35.45 -11.12
C SER A 132 36.80 -35.12 -10.45
N THR A 133 37.16 -33.85 -10.40
CA THR A 133 38.40 -33.35 -9.79
C THR A 133 38.27 -33.05 -8.32
N MET A 134 37.07 -32.67 -7.83
CA MET A 134 36.76 -32.39 -6.44
C MET A 134 35.64 -33.29 -5.92
N GLN A 135 36.00 -34.49 -5.53
CA GLN A 135 35.02 -35.50 -5.06
C GLN A 135 34.52 -35.28 -3.62
N ALA A 136 35.20 -34.45 -2.83
CA ALA A 136 34.84 -34.17 -1.43
C ALA A 136 34.85 -32.66 -1.11
N PRO A 137 33.92 -31.86 -1.66
CA PRO A 137 33.84 -30.44 -1.36
C PRO A 137 33.48 -30.21 0.10
N LYS A 138 34.28 -29.36 0.78
CA LYS A 138 34.11 -29.01 2.21
C LYS A 138 33.39 -27.67 2.40
N TYR A 139 32.65 -27.21 1.42
CA TYR A 139 31.88 -25.96 1.47
C TYR A 139 30.47 -26.20 0.94
N ALA A 140 29.55 -25.37 1.39
CA ALA A 140 28.19 -25.27 0.92
C ALA A 140 27.85 -23.80 0.72
N GLN A 141 26.81 -23.52 -0.01
CA GLN A 141 26.37 -22.16 -0.28
C GLN A 141 25.57 -21.61 0.93
N PRO A 142 25.82 -20.39 1.39
CA PRO A 142 24.95 -19.75 2.37
C PRO A 142 23.59 -19.43 1.73
N GLY A 143 22.55 -19.41 2.55
CA GLY A 143 21.24 -18.93 2.11
C GLY A 143 21.25 -17.43 1.86
N GLN A 144 20.40 -16.98 0.94
CA GLN A 144 20.25 -15.55 0.65
C GLN A 144 19.75 -14.78 1.88
N ALA A 145 20.24 -13.58 2.07
CA ALA A 145 19.83 -12.70 3.14
C ALA A 145 18.34 -12.33 3.03
N ALA A 146 17.73 -12.01 4.17
CA ALA A 146 16.39 -11.45 4.22
C ALA A 146 16.40 -10.01 3.70
N GLN A 147 15.33 -9.62 3.06
CA GLN A 147 15.09 -8.23 2.66
C GLN A 147 14.26 -7.52 3.72
N GLU A 148 14.56 -6.26 3.98
CA GLU A 148 13.93 -5.45 5.01
C GLU A 148 13.52 -4.10 4.42
N LEU A 149 12.28 -3.66 4.69
CA LEU A 149 11.77 -2.36 4.27
C LEU A 149 10.95 -1.71 5.38
N GLU A 150 11.06 -0.39 5.47
CA GLU A 150 10.11 0.45 6.17
C GLU A 150 9.05 0.96 5.21
N LEU A 151 7.80 0.68 5.52
CA LEU A 151 6.66 1.00 4.68
C LEU A 151 5.77 2.05 5.33
N LEU A 152 5.27 2.95 4.51
CA LEU A 152 4.19 3.86 4.86
C LEU A 152 2.92 3.37 4.15
N LEU A 153 1.94 2.94 4.95
CA LEU A 153 0.61 2.58 4.46
C LEU A 153 -0.28 3.82 4.52
N GLU A 154 -0.97 4.13 3.43
CA GLU A 154 -1.91 5.25 3.34
C GLU A 154 -3.21 4.78 2.70
N LEU A 155 -4.35 5.13 3.31
CA LEU A 155 -5.64 4.92 2.68
C LEU A 155 -5.93 6.03 1.67
N LYS A 156 -6.31 5.66 0.45
CA LYS A 156 -6.70 6.60 -0.60
C LYS A 156 -8.03 7.30 -0.32
N VAL A 157 -8.98 6.55 0.24
CA VAL A 157 -10.33 7.01 0.48
C VAL A 157 -10.46 7.35 1.95
N ILE A 158 -10.64 8.62 2.25
CA ILE A 158 -10.92 9.08 3.61
C ILE A 158 -12.39 8.90 3.93
N ALA A 159 -13.29 9.02 2.93
CA ALA A 159 -14.72 8.84 3.10
C ALA A 159 -15.40 8.34 1.82
N ASP A 160 -16.37 7.44 1.97
CA ASP A 160 -17.24 6.98 0.90
C ASP A 160 -18.36 7.97 0.63
N VAL A 161 -18.79 8.68 1.69
CA VAL A 161 -19.94 9.58 1.70
C VAL A 161 -19.55 10.96 2.21
N GLY A 162 -19.90 11.99 1.46
CA GLY A 162 -19.76 13.40 1.85
C GLY A 162 -21.04 13.96 2.44
N LEU A 163 -20.96 14.63 3.59
CA LEU A 163 -22.06 15.43 4.14
C LEU A 163 -21.93 16.86 3.68
N VAL A 164 -23.00 17.40 3.09
CA VAL A 164 -23.09 18.81 2.71
C VAL A 164 -24.35 19.43 3.32
N GLY A 165 -24.33 20.72 3.52
CA GLY A 165 -25.47 21.45 4.10
C GLY A 165 -25.01 22.71 4.79
N PHE A 166 -25.93 23.67 4.96
CA PHE A 166 -25.66 24.93 5.66
C PHE A 166 -25.24 24.73 7.13
N PRO A 167 -24.62 25.73 7.78
CA PRO A 167 -24.39 25.68 9.21
C PRO A 167 -25.71 25.44 9.98
N ASN A 168 -25.63 24.80 11.12
CA ASN A 168 -26.75 24.52 12.04
C ASN A 168 -27.90 23.64 11.49
N VAL A 169 -27.80 23.08 10.29
CA VAL A 169 -28.80 22.11 9.77
C VAL A 169 -28.74 20.76 10.47
N GLY A 170 -27.70 20.51 11.30
CA GLY A 170 -27.58 19.30 12.10
C GLY A 170 -26.57 18.27 11.58
N LYS A 171 -25.64 18.63 10.70
CA LYS A 171 -24.59 17.73 10.19
C LYS A 171 -23.79 17.04 11.30
N SER A 172 -23.23 17.80 12.22
CA SER A 172 -22.43 17.25 13.32
C SER A 172 -23.25 16.42 14.29
N THR A 173 -24.53 16.76 14.51
CA THR A 173 -25.46 15.97 15.31
C THR A 173 -25.75 14.62 14.64
N PHE A 174 -26.02 14.63 13.33
CA PHE A 174 -26.21 13.44 12.53
C PHE A 174 -24.97 12.54 12.60
N LEU A 175 -23.80 13.10 12.31
CA LEU A 175 -22.52 12.36 12.35
C LEU A 175 -22.29 11.71 13.72
N SER A 176 -22.51 12.45 14.81
CA SER A 176 -22.36 11.93 16.18
C SER A 176 -23.34 10.80 16.49
N ARG A 177 -24.49 10.78 15.84
CA ARG A 177 -25.56 9.78 16.06
C ARG A 177 -25.28 8.47 15.34
N VAL A 178 -24.75 8.56 14.11
CA VAL A 178 -24.57 7.39 13.23
C VAL A 178 -23.22 6.70 13.41
N THR A 179 -22.31 7.32 14.13
CA THR A 179 -20.96 6.77 14.36
C THR A 179 -20.87 6.03 15.68
N ASN A 180 -20.37 4.79 15.65
CA ASN A 180 -20.12 3.97 16.85
C ASN A 180 -18.93 4.46 17.70
N ALA A 181 -18.08 5.31 17.16
CA ALA A 181 -17.00 5.96 17.86
C ALA A 181 -17.19 7.48 17.82
N ARG A 182 -16.83 8.18 18.91
CA ARG A 182 -16.86 9.67 18.89
C ARG A 182 -16.11 10.16 17.66
N PRO A 183 -16.72 11.05 16.85
CA PRO A 183 -16.07 11.65 15.70
C PRO A 183 -14.73 12.16 16.14
N LYS A 184 -13.65 11.69 15.53
CA LYS A 184 -12.32 12.19 15.85
C LYS A 184 -12.03 13.37 14.97
N ILE A 185 -11.80 14.49 15.62
CA ILE A 185 -11.04 15.59 15.05
C ILE A 185 -9.59 15.10 15.05
N ASP A 186 -9.10 14.56 13.94
CA ASP A 186 -7.68 14.25 13.80
C ASP A 186 -6.99 15.44 13.13
N ASN A 187 -5.88 15.88 13.73
CA ASN A 187 -5.02 16.90 13.13
C ASN A 187 -4.30 16.28 11.93
N TYR A 188 -4.88 16.39 10.76
CA TYR A 188 -4.20 16.06 9.51
C TYR A 188 -3.21 17.19 9.25
N HIS A 189 -1.90 16.89 9.28
CA HIS A 189 -0.83 17.88 9.09
C HIS A 189 -0.88 18.63 7.75
N PHE A 190 -1.78 18.24 6.86
CA PHE A 190 -2.00 18.81 5.53
C PHE A 190 -3.34 19.56 5.40
N THR A 191 -4.17 19.62 6.45
CA THR A 191 -5.46 20.34 6.40
C THR A 191 -5.45 21.52 7.34
N THR A 192 -5.89 22.69 6.84
CA THR A 192 -6.17 23.89 7.65
C THR A 192 -7.46 23.75 8.45
N LEU A 193 -8.37 22.85 8.03
CA LEU A 193 -9.61 22.51 8.71
C LEU A 193 -9.66 20.99 8.93
N ASN A 194 -9.92 20.58 10.16
CA ASN A 194 -10.03 19.16 10.52
C ASN A 194 -11.40 18.63 10.13
N PRO A 195 -11.49 17.66 9.17
CA PRO A 195 -12.77 17.03 8.86
C PRO A 195 -13.25 16.18 10.02
N ASN A 196 -14.55 16.23 10.28
CA ASN A 196 -15.18 15.30 11.17
C ASN A 196 -15.50 14.00 10.38
N LEU A 197 -14.78 12.93 10.69
CA LEU A 197 -15.02 11.62 10.08
C LEU A 197 -15.84 10.72 11.01
N GLY A 198 -16.75 9.96 10.44
CA GLY A 198 -17.51 8.96 11.15
C GLY A 198 -17.58 7.64 10.42
N VAL A 199 -17.33 6.54 11.12
CA VAL A 199 -17.53 5.18 10.59
C VAL A 199 -18.92 4.73 10.96
N VAL A 200 -19.73 4.42 9.95
CA VAL A 200 -21.05 3.81 10.08
C VAL A 200 -20.88 2.31 9.94
N ASP A 201 -21.41 1.58 10.91
CA ASP A 201 -21.46 0.12 10.90
C ASP A 201 -22.91 -0.31 10.80
N LEU A 202 -23.25 -0.99 9.72
CA LEU A 202 -24.59 -1.51 9.49
C LEU A 202 -24.59 -3.02 9.73
N GLU A 203 -25.31 -3.46 10.73
CA GLU A 203 -25.42 -4.87 11.12
C GLU A 203 -25.74 -5.76 9.90
N GLY A 204 -24.75 -6.59 9.50
CA GLY A 204 -24.92 -7.63 8.48
C GLY A 204 -24.67 -7.23 7.02
N THR A 205 -24.43 -5.94 6.71
CA THR A 205 -24.25 -5.45 5.32
C THR A 205 -22.95 -4.70 5.08
N GLY A 206 -22.02 -4.70 6.06
CA GLY A 206 -20.81 -3.89 5.99
C GLY A 206 -21.01 -2.48 6.54
N GLY A 207 -20.04 -1.61 6.36
CA GLY A 207 -20.05 -0.23 6.83
C GLY A 207 -19.36 0.69 5.83
N PHE A 208 -19.55 1.98 6.00
CA PHE A 208 -18.93 3.01 5.17
C PHE A 208 -18.49 4.21 6.02
N VAL A 209 -17.60 5.02 5.47
CA VAL A 209 -17.06 6.19 6.14
C VAL A 209 -17.76 7.46 5.62
N ILE A 210 -18.25 8.28 6.56
CA ILE A 210 -18.85 9.58 6.25
C ILE A 210 -17.89 10.69 6.66
N ALA A 211 -17.69 11.67 5.79
CA ALA A 211 -16.97 12.91 6.08
C ALA A 211 -17.91 14.11 6.09
N ASP A 212 -17.86 14.94 7.13
CA ASP A 212 -18.42 16.28 7.10
C ASP A 212 -17.53 17.18 6.23
N ILE A 213 -18.11 17.85 5.24
CA ILE A 213 -17.42 18.77 4.34
C ILE A 213 -17.63 20.20 4.88
N PRO A 214 -16.74 20.68 5.79
CA PRO A 214 -16.84 22.02 6.33
C PRO A 214 -16.40 23.05 5.31
N GLY A 215 -17.01 24.24 5.32
CA GLY A 215 -16.48 25.41 4.62
C GLY A 215 -16.84 25.56 3.15
N LEU A 216 -17.81 24.78 2.60
CA LEU A 216 -18.35 25.04 1.26
C LEU A 216 -19.05 26.42 1.17
N ILE A 217 -19.51 26.98 2.29
CA ILE A 217 -20.40 28.16 2.33
C ILE A 217 -19.70 29.45 2.75
N GLU A 218 -18.49 29.40 3.31
CA GLU A 218 -17.78 30.60 3.78
C GLU A 218 -16.50 30.86 2.99
N GLY A 219 -16.62 31.30 1.72
CA GLY A 219 -15.50 31.84 0.96
C GLY A 219 -14.62 30.85 0.20
N ALA A 220 -15.13 29.67 -0.17
CA ALA A 220 -14.40 28.71 -1.00
C ALA A 220 -14.03 29.30 -2.39
N SER A 221 -14.83 30.22 -2.92
CA SER A 221 -14.56 30.94 -4.18
C SER A 221 -13.47 32.02 -4.07
N GLU A 222 -13.08 32.44 -2.85
CA GLU A 222 -12.06 33.49 -2.62
C GLU A 222 -10.65 32.96 -2.34
N GLY A 223 -10.41 31.65 -2.42
CA GLY A 223 -9.05 31.07 -2.35
C GLY A 223 -8.41 31.08 -0.95
N ILE A 224 -9.15 31.38 0.09
CA ILE A 224 -8.61 31.45 1.45
C ILE A 224 -8.87 30.12 2.19
N GLY A 225 -7.91 29.19 2.11
CA GLY A 225 -7.62 28.32 3.24
C GLY A 225 -8.09 26.88 3.28
N LEU A 226 -8.68 26.29 2.25
CA LEU A 226 -8.82 24.82 2.18
C LEU A 226 -7.59 24.27 1.49
N GLY A 227 -6.76 23.52 2.21
CA GLY A 227 -5.56 22.92 1.63
C GLY A 227 -5.90 21.99 0.44
N HIS A 228 -5.22 22.17 -0.68
CA HIS A 228 -5.41 21.38 -1.91
C HIS A 228 -5.44 19.86 -1.70
N GLU A 229 -4.77 19.37 -0.64
CA GLU A 229 -4.76 17.94 -0.31
C GLU A 229 -6.03 17.46 0.37
N PHE A 230 -6.66 18.28 1.22
CA PHE A 230 -7.95 17.97 1.82
C PHE A 230 -9.06 17.87 0.77
N LEU A 231 -9.02 18.77 -0.22
CA LEU A 231 -9.97 18.81 -1.32
C LEU A 231 -9.87 17.55 -2.19
N ARG A 232 -8.66 17.02 -2.45
CA ARG A 232 -8.45 15.75 -3.17
C ARG A 232 -9.10 14.55 -2.47
N HIS A 233 -9.21 14.58 -1.15
CA HIS A 233 -9.80 13.48 -0.39
C HIS A 233 -11.33 13.52 -0.42
N ILE A 234 -11.93 14.72 -0.48
CA ILE A 234 -13.37 14.91 -0.68
C ILE A 234 -13.76 14.62 -2.13
N GLU A 235 -12.89 14.95 -3.08
CA GLU A 235 -13.06 14.62 -4.50
C GLU A 235 -13.28 13.11 -4.75
N ARG A 236 -13.08 12.26 -3.76
CA ARG A 236 -13.23 10.80 -3.86
C ARG A 236 -14.47 10.23 -3.17
N THR A 237 -15.30 11.06 -2.53
CA THR A 237 -16.58 10.59 -2.01
C THR A 237 -17.46 10.09 -3.15
N LYS A 238 -18.11 8.94 -2.99
CA LYS A 238 -18.91 8.29 -4.03
C LYS A 238 -20.36 8.79 -4.03
N VAL A 239 -20.89 9.13 -2.86
CA VAL A 239 -22.28 9.58 -2.63
C VAL A 239 -22.27 10.84 -1.77
N ILE A 240 -23.23 11.73 -2.02
CA ILE A 240 -23.44 12.94 -1.22
C ILE A 240 -24.75 12.84 -0.44
N ILE A 241 -24.68 13.08 0.86
CA ILE A 241 -25.85 13.32 1.70
C ILE A 241 -26.00 14.83 1.90
N HIS A 242 -27.06 15.42 1.36
CA HIS A 242 -27.39 16.81 1.53
C HIS A 242 -28.35 16.98 2.70
N ILE A 243 -27.88 17.49 3.82
CA ILE A 243 -28.71 17.72 5.02
C ILE A 243 -29.29 19.12 4.97
N VAL A 244 -30.62 19.20 5.09
CA VAL A 244 -31.36 20.47 5.11
C VAL A 244 -32.26 20.58 6.33
N ASP A 245 -32.49 21.80 6.78
CA ASP A 245 -33.42 22.09 7.88
C ASP A 245 -34.85 22.20 7.35
N ALA A 246 -35.61 21.09 7.40
CA ALA A 246 -37.00 21.04 6.92
C ALA A 246 -37.95 21.89 7.75
N ALA A 247 -37.59 22.18 9.01
CA ALA A 247 -38.43 23.02 9.88
C ALA A 247 -38.21 24.52 9.66
N GLY A 248 -37.19 24.91 8.90
CA GLY A 248 -36.85 26.32 8.64
C GLY A 248 -36.53 27.11 9.92
N THR A 249 -35.92 26.47 10.92
CA THR A 249 -35.70 27.07 12.25
C THR A 249 -34.86 28.37 12.20
N GLU A 250 -34.10 28.57 11.13
CA GLU A 250 -33.31 29.77 10.90
C GLU A 250 -33.96 30.77 9.93
N GLY A 251 -35.25 30.57 9.58
CA GLY A 251 -35.99 31.41 8.66
C GLY A 251 -35.56 31.33 7.20
N ARG A 252 -34.88 30.25 6.81
CA ARG A 252 -34.45 29.94 5.43
C ARG A 252 -35.43 28.99 4.77
N ASP A 253 -35.51 29.12 3.43
CA ASP A 253 -36.26 28.17 2.62
C ASP A 253 -35.37 26.96 2.30
N PRO A 254 -35.72 25.75 2.72
CA PRO A 254 -34.92 24.55 2.50
C PRO A 254 -34.70 24.23 1.01
N ILE A 255 -35.62 24.58 0.13
CA ILE A 255 -35.48 24.38 -1.32
C ILE A 255 -34.41 25.31 -1.89
N GLN A 256 -34.41 26.58 -1.48
CA GLN A 256 -33.38 27.56 -1.91
C GLN A 256 -32.00 27.17 -1.37
N ASP A 257 -31.93 26.65 -0.15
CA ASP A 257 -30.68 26.18 0.45
C ASP A 257 -30.07 25.03 -0.35
N ILE A 258 -30.89 24.06 -0.84
CA ILE A 258 -30.41 22.95 -1.70
C ILE A 258 -29.81 23.49 -3.00
N TYR A 259 -30.52 24.40 -3.67
CA TYR A 259 -30.02 25.00 -4.92
C TYR A 259 -28.74 25.78 -4.71
N ALA A 260 -28.64 26.55 -3.62
CA ALA A 260 -27.43 27.32 -3.31
C ALA A 260 -26.20 26.42 -3.13
N ILE A 261 -26.34 25.33 -2.38
CA ILE A 261 -25.25 24.37 -2.17
C ILE A 261 -24.89 23.61 -3.46
N ASN A 262 -25.88 23.20 -4.25
CA ASN A 262 -25.60 22.52 -5.51
C ASN A 262 -24.84 23.43 -6.47
N LYS A 263 -25.17 24.72 -6.53
CA LYS A 263 -24.44 25.70 -7.33
C LYS A 263 -23.02 25.91 -6.82
N GLU A 264 -22.81 25.88 -5.52
CA GLU A 264 -21.48 26.01 -4.91
C GLU A 264 -20.63 24.77 -5.14
N LEU A 265 -21.21 23.57 -5.04
CA LEU A 265 -20.57 22.29 -5.40
C LEU A 265 -20.13 22.28 -6.87
N GLU A 266 -20.99 22.77 -7.78
CA GLU A 266 -20.72 22.85 -9.21
C GLU A 266 -19.58 23.85 -9.51
N ALA A 267 -19.59 25.00 -8.83
CA ALA A 267 -18.52 25.98 -8.96
C ALA A 267 -17.19 25.49 -8.37
N TYR A 268 -17.27 24.64 -7.34
CA TYR A 268 -16.10 24.06 -6.70
C TYR A 268 -15.48 22.94 -7.52
N ASN A 269 -16.24 21.89 -7.81
CA ASN A 269 -15.83 20.76 -8.67
C ASN A 269 -17.06 20.13 -9.34
N PRO A 270 -17.20 20.27 -10.66
CA PRO A 270 -18.31 19.69 -11.42
C PRO A 270 -18.42 18.16 -11.27
N GLU A 271 -17.30 17.44 -11.06
CA GLU A 271 -17.31 15.99 -10.88
C GLU A 271 -17.98 15.59 -9.57
N ILE A 272 -17.80 16.37 -8.51
CA ILE A 272 -18.45 16.14 -7.21
C ILE A 272 -19.95 16.45 -7.34
N ALA A 273 -20.30 17.55 -7.99
CA ALA A 273 -21.70 17.95 -8.20
C ALA A 273 -22.50 16.93 -9.02
N ALA A 274 -21.82 16.22 -9.93
CA ALA A 274 -22.44 15.18 -10.76
C ALA A 274 -22.67 13.84 -10.03
N ARG A 275 -22.19 13.68 -8.81
CA ARG A 275 -22.31 12.41 -8.05
C ARG A 275 -23.74 12.17 -7.59
N PRO A 276 -24.10 10.87 -7.41
CA PRO A 276 -25.37 10.52 -6.79
C PRO A 276 -25.56 11.20 -5.44
N GLN A 277 -26.71 11.82 -5.24
CA GLN A 277 -27.05 12.50 -4.00
C GLN A 277 -28.40 12.07 -3.44
N VAL A 278 -28.49 12.14 -2.11
CA VAL A 278 -29.75 12.00 -1.38
C VAL A 278 -29.97 13.23 -0.49
N ILE A 279 -31.21 13.64 -0.34
CA ILE A 279 -31.58 14.75 0.53
C ILE A 279 -32.10 14.21 1.86
N ALA A 280 -31.47 14.64 2.95
CA ALA A 280 -31.89 14.36 4.31
C ALA A 280 -32.62 15.58 4.88
N ALA A 281 -33.96 15.55 4.84
CA ALA A 281 -34.80 16.58 5.41
C ALA A 281 -34.83 16.44 6.94
N ASN A 282 -33.94 17.16 7.61
CA ASN A 282 -33.72 17.06 9.06
C ASN A 282 -34.62 17.99 9.86
N LYS A 283 -34.64 17.78 11.18
CA LYS A 283 -35.44 18.51 12.17
C LYS A 283 -36.95 18.34 12.02
N ILE A 284 -37.41 17.17 11.53
CA ILE A 284 -38.85 16.90 11.43
C ILE A 284 -39.58 16.95 12.79
N ASP A 285 -38.86 16.77 13.87
CA ASP A 285 -39.35 16.89 15.26
C ASP A 285 -39.66 18.36 15.64
N ALA A 286 -39.16 19.32 14.91
CA ALA A 286 -39.40 20.75 15.13
C ALA A 286 -40.36 21.39 14.12
N ILE A 287 -40.93 20.61 13.20
CA ILE A 287 -41.91 21.12 12.24
C ILE A 287 -43.18 21.47 13.00
N TYR A 288 -43.47 22.76 13.03
CA TYR A 288 -44.73 23.29 13.51
C TYR A 288 -45.31 24.22 12.48
N THR A 289 -46.37 23.83 11.80
CA THR A 289 -47.01 24.64 10.76
C THR A 289 -48.45 24.95 11.17
N GLU A 290 -48.76 26.23 11.33
CA GLU A 290 -50.11 26.73 11.62
C GLU A 290 -51.02 26.52 10.43
N ASP A 291 -50.50 26.49 9.20
CA ASP A 291 -51.24 26.44 7.94
C ASP A 291 -51.41 25.02 7.38
N GLY A 292 -50.95 23.98 8.10
CA GLY A 292 -51.04 22.59 7.66
C GLY A 292 -50.15 22.26 6.41
N SER A 293 -49.24 23.14 6.04
CA SER A 293 -48.28 22.89 4.97
C SER A 293 -47.24 21.84 5.42
N ASP A 294 -46.93 20.87 4.56
CA ASP A 294 -45.85 19.90 4.79
C ASP A 294 -44.59 20.29 4.04
N PRO A 295 -43.55 20.85 4.72
CA PRO A 295 -42.32 21.24 4.08
C PRO A 295 -41.57 20.07 3.43
N VAL A 296 -41.71 18.86 4.00
CA VAL A 296 -41.08 17.67 3.43
C VAL A 296 -41.77 17.27 2.12
N ALA A 297 -43.07 17.39 2.03
CA ALA A 297 -43.81 17.15 0.79
C ALA A 297 -43.45 18.14 -0.31
N ALA A 298 -43.16 19.41 0.03
CA ALA A 298 -42.68 20.40 -0.91
C ALA A 298 -41.28 20.07 -1.45
N ILE A 299 -40.36 19.66 -0.59
CA ILE A 299 -39.01 19.22 -1.00
C ILE A 299 -39.09 17.97 -1.91
N ARG A 300 -39.95 17.00 -1.58
CA ARG A 300 -40.16 15.82 -2.41
C ARG A 300 -40.72 16.15 -3.79
N ALA A 301 -41.74 17.01 -3.85
CA ALA A 301 -42.36 17.41 -5.10
C ALA A 301 -41.33 18.09 -6.06
N GLU A 302 -40.33 18.77 -5.53
CA GLU A 302 -39.31 19.45 -6.31
C GLU A 302 -38.14 18.52 -6.76
N PHE A 303 -37.68 17.62 -5.89
CA PHE A 303 -36.44 16.88 -6.13
C PHE A 303 -36.62 15.42 -6.53
N GLU A 304 -37.69 14.73 -6.12
CA GLU A 304 -37.93 13.35 -6.57
C GLU A 304 -38.13 13.21 -8.09
N PRO A 305 -38.81 14.16 -8.80
CA PRO A 305 -38.86 14.13 -10.25
C PRO A 305 -37.50 14.26 -10.94
N LYS A 306 -36.49 14.80 -10.24
CA LYS A 306 -35.09 14.93 -10.71
C LYS A 306 -34.26 13.69 -10.38
N GLY A 307 -34.86 12.64 -9.82
CA GLY A 307 -34.19 11.40 -9.44
C GLY A 307 -33.46 11.44 -8.09
N ILE A 308 -33.67 12.50 -7.28
CA ILE A 308 -33.01 12.66 -5.99
C ILE A 308 -34.02 12.25 -4.90
N LYS A 309 -33.72 11.18 -4.15
CA LYS A 309 -34.57 10.69 -3.07
C LYS A 309 -34.49 11.61 -1.85
N VAL A 310 -35.66 11.80 -1.18
CA VAL A 310 -35.79 12.67 -0.02
C VAL A 310 -36.18 11.84 1.22
N PHE A 311 -35.36 11.87 2.25
CA PHE A 311 -35.56 11.16 3.51
C PHE A 311 -35.90 12.13 4.65
N PRO A 312 -37.12 12.09 5.18
CA PRO A 312 -37.46 12.86 6.38
C PRO A 312 -36.77 12.21 7.58
N MET A 313 -36.03 13.01 8.35
CA MET A 313 -35.34 12.51 9.53
C MET A 313 -35.26 13.52 10.66
N SER A 314 -34.97 13.01 11.85
CA SER A 314 -34.52 13.80 13.00
C SER A 314 -33.19 13.23 13.50
N ALA A 315 -32.12 14.00 13.38
CA ALA A 315 -30.81 13.63 13.92
C ALA A 315 -30.84 13.53 15.46
N VAL A 316 -31.73 14.27 16.12
CA VAL A 316 -31.86 14.29 17.58
C VAL A 316 -32.61 13.04 18.08
N THR A 317 -33.74 12.71 17.50
CA THR A 317 -34.57 11.55 17.93
C THR A 317 -34.05 10.24 17.32
N GLY A 318 -33.42 10.29 16.15
CA GLY A 318 -32.96 9.13 15.38
C GLY A 318 -34.03 8.58 14.42
N GLN A 319 -35.19 9.22 14.32
CA GLN A 319 -36.25 8.83 13.39
C GLN A 319 -35.75 9.03 11.94
N GLY A 320 -36.03 8.07 11.04
CA GLY A 320 -35.70 8.13 9.62
C GLY A 320 -34.19 7.96 9.28
N VAL A 321 -33.31 7.90 10.29
CA VAL A 321 -31.86 7.81 10.08
C VAL A 321 -31.45 6.45 9.49
N LYS A 322 -32.03 5.37 9.97
CA LYS A 322 -31.70 4.01 9.49
C LYS A 322 -32.05 3.81 8.02
N GLU A 323 -33.24 4.26 7.62
CA GLU A 323 -33.72 4.21 6.24
C GLU A 323 -32.79 4.95 5.28
N LEU A 324 -32.33 6.14 5.68
CA LEU A 324 -31.34 6.90 4.93
C LEU A 324 -30.02 6.13 4.77
N LEU A 325 -29.50 5.55 5.85
CA LEU A 325 -28.23 4.83 5.84
C LEU A 325 -28.27 3.57 4.96
N TYR A 326 -29.38 2.82 4.99
CA TYR A 326 -29.55 1.66 4.11
C TYR A 326 -29.62 2.06 2.63
N GLU A 327 -30.34 3.12 2.28
CA GLU A 327 -30.37 3.62 0.90
C GLU A 327 -28.97 4.04 0.43
N VAL A 328 -28.23 4.77 1.26
CA VAL A 328 -26.85 5.18 0.94
C VAL A 328 -25.94 3.96 0.74
N ASN A 329 -26.10 2.93 1.57
CA ASN A 329 -25.33 1.68 1.41
C ASN A 329 -25.68 0.96 0.09
N ASP A 330 -26.96 0.93 -0.28
CA ASP A 330 -27.42 0.35 -1.55
C ASP A 330 -26.89 1.16 -2.75
N MET A 331 -26.85 2.50 -2.64
CA MET A 331 -26.25 3.35 -3.67
C MET A 331 -24.75 3.07 -3.82
N LEU A 332 -24.01 2.94 -2.71
CA LEU A 332 -22.59 2.61 -2.72
C LEU A 332 -22.33 1.25 -3.35
N ALA A 333 -23.16 0.24 -3.08
CA ALA A 333 -23.04 -1.08 -3.67
C ALA A 333 -23.28 -1.08 -5.21
N ASN A 334 -24.12 -0.17 -5.71
CA ASN A 334 -24.44 -0.05 -7.13
C ASN A 334 -23.43 0.81 -7.91
N ILE A 335 -22.64 1.64 -7.22
CA ILE A 335 -21.56 2.43 -7.84
C ILE A 335 -20.35 1.51 -7.95
N GLY A 336 -20.04 1.02 -9.15
CA GLY A 336 -18.86 0.21 -9.40
C GLY A 336 -17.58 0.93 -8.93
N GLU A 337 -16.56 0.15 -8.58
CA GLU A 337 -15.25 0.69 -8.17
C GLU A 337 -14.53 1.34 -9.37
N GLU A 338 -14.81 2.61 -9.63
CA GLU A 338 -13.89 3.44 -10.40
C GLU A 338 -12.72 3.85 -9.49
N THR A 339 -11.76 2.96 -9.34
CA THR A 339 -10.56 3.26 -8.57
C THR A 339 -9.45 3.72 -9.50
N THR A 340 -9.05 4.97 -9.39
CA THR A 340 -7.76 5.42 -9.95
C THR A 340 -6.64 4.62 -9.28
N VAL A 341 -5.98 3.75 -10.04
CA VAL A 341 -4.83 2.97 -9.55
C VAL A 341 -3.57 3.81 -9.75
N PHE A 342 -2.79 4.03 -8.69
CA PHE A 342 -1.50 4.72 -8.80
C PHE A 342 -0.49 3.81 -9.49
N ALA A 343 0.28 4.39 -10.43
CA ALA A 343 1.39 3.69 -11.04
C ALA A 343 2.46 3.35 -10.00
N GLN A 344 3.07 2.19 -10.15
CA GLN A 344 4.21 1.79 -9.36
C GLN A 344 5.42 2.67 -9.70
N GLU A 345 6.04 3.28 -8.69
CA GLU A 345 7.20 4.16 -8.82
C GLU A 345 8.48 3.55 -8.23
N TYR A 346 8.31 2.70 -7.21
CA TYR A 346 9.40 2.02 -6.52
C TYR A 346 9.29 0.51 -6.74
N PHE A 347 10.39 -0.10 -7.17
CA PHE A 347 10.49 -1.53 -7.41
C PHE A 347 11.46 -2.13 -6.39
N PRO A 348 10.97 -2.78 -5.31
CA PRO A 348 11.85 -3.56 -4.45
C PRO A 348 12.59 -4.60 -5.30
N GLU A 349 13.87 -4.84 -5.03
CA GLU A 349 14.69 -5.81 -5.77
C GLU A 349 14.04 -7.19 -5.91
N SER A 350 13.18 -7.55 -4.96
CA SER A 350 12.41 -8.81 -4.98
C SER A 350 11.30 -8.86 -6.02
N MET A 351 10.77 -7.71 -6.46
CA MET A 351 9.74 -7.63 -7.50
C MET A 351 10.33 -7.65 -8.91
N THR A 352 11.57 -7.26 -9.07
CA THR A 352 12.30 -7.35 -10.33
C THR A 352 12.72 -8.80 -10.61
N GLY A 353 11.74 -9.68 -10.78
CA GLY A 353 11.99 -11.00 -11.34
C GLY A 353 12.58 -10.83 -12.74
N SER A 354 13.88 -11.14 -12.90
CA SER A 354 14.62 -11.16 -14.16
C SER A 354 15.08 -9.84 -14.80
N VAL A 355 15.45 -8.81 -14.04
CA VAL A 355 16.41 -7.80 -14.54
C VAL A 355 17.84 -8.23 -14.15
N ASP A 356 18.08 -9.52 -14.10
CA ASP A 356 19.29 -10.13 -13.52
C ASP A 356 20.53 -10.00 -14.44
N ASP A 357 20.42 -9.41 -15.61
CA ASP A 357 21.53 -9.33 -16.57
C ASP A 357 22.02 -7.91 -16.90
N ALA A 358 21.38 -6.87 -16.38
CA ALA A 358 21.81 -5.50 -16.63
C ALA A 358 23.01 -5.13 -15.75
N TYR A 359 24.11 -4.80 -16.39
CA TYR A 359 25.26 -4.14 -15.78
C TYR A 359 25.60 -2.89 -16.60
N THR A 360 26.31 -1.95 -16.00
CA THR A 360 26.82 -0.76 -16.65
C THR A 360 28.32 -0.70 -16.48
N VAL A 361 29.02 -0.34 -17.54
CA VAL A 361 30.48 -0.08 -17.52
C VAL A 361 30.65 1.38 -17.87
N THR A 362 31.24 2.15 -16.97
CA THR A 362 31.53 3.59 -17.16
C THR A 362 32.96 3.90 -16.80
N TYR A 363 33.50 4.97 -17.38
CA TYR A 363 34.83 5.48 -17.03
C TYR A 363 34.65 6.74 -16.18
N ASP A 364 35.24 6.74 -15.00
CA ASP A 364 35.22 7.87 -14.07
C ASP A 364 36.49 8.73 -14.32
N GLU A 365 36.29 9.91 -14.92
CA GLU A 365 37.39 10.84 -15.27
C GLU A 365 38.00 11.51 -14.01
N GLU A 366 37.30 11.55 -12.87
CA GLU A 366 37.80 12.20 -11.67
C GLU A 366 38.75 11.29 -10.90
N GLU A 367 38.49 9.99 -10.86
CA GLU A 367 39.32 9.00 -10.14
C GLU A 367 40.19 8.16 -11.05
N ASP A 368 40.09 8.35 -12.38
CA ASP A 368 40.90 7.65 -13.42
C ASP A 368 40.74 6.12 -13.33
N GLU A 369 39.46 5.65 -13.17
CA GLU A 369 39.13 4.24 -13.01
C GLU A 369 37.89 3.84 -13.82
N TYR A 370 37.81 2.55 -14.18
CA TYR A 370 36.64 1.97 -14.80
C TYR A 370 35.70 1.45 -13.72
N VAL A 371 34.43 1.89 -13.74
CA VAL A 371 33.42 1.51 -12.77
C VAL A 371 32.46 0.54 -13.41
N VAL A 372 32.28 -0.63 -12.81
CA VAL A 372 31.33 -1.66 -13.26
C VAL A 372 30.32 -1.92 -12.17
N GLU A 373 29.07 -1.60 -12.44
CA GLU A 373 27.96 -1.76 -11.49
C GLU A 373 26.81 -2.55 -12.12
N GLY A 374 26.12 -3.33 -11.29
CA GLY A 374 24.95 -4.06 -11.71
C GLY A 374 24.54 -5.12 -10.69
N PRO A 375 23.24 -5.44 -10.59
CA PRO A 375 22.72 -6.39 -9.59
C PRO A 375 23.38 -7.78 -9.65
N LYS A 376 23.75 -8.22 -10.85
CA LYS A 376 24.42 -9.51 -11.06
C LYS A 376 25.84 -9.52 -10.50
N ILE A 377 26.53 -8.39 -10.59
CA ILE A 377 27.91 -8.23 -10.11
C ILE A 377 27.92 -8.16 -8.58
N GLU A 378 27.06 -7.32 -8.00
CA GLU A 378 26.91 -7.22 -6.55
C GLU A 378 26.60 -8.58 -5.92
N LYS A 379 25.68 -9.32 -6.54
CA LYS A 379 25.29 -10.64 -6.10
C LYS A 379 26.43 -11.65 -6.21
N MET A 380 27.21 -11.61 -7.30
CA MET A 380 28.36 -12.48 -7.49
C MET A 380 29.44 -12.18 -6.46
N LEU A 381 29.76 -10.90 -6.20
CA LEU A 381 30.71 -10.48 -5.17
C LEU A 381 30.29 -10.92 -3.77
N GLY A 382 28.99 -10.84 -3.45
CA GLY A 382 28.43 -11.28 -2.17
C GLY A 382 28.53 -12.80 -1.91
N TYR A 383 28.65 -13.61 -2.97
CA TYR A 383 28.71 -15.09 -2.87
C TYR A 383 30.08 -15.69 -3.11
N THR A 384 31.06 -14.87 -3.56
CA THR A 384 32.37 -15.38 -3.98
C THR A 384 33.42 -14.96 -2.98
N ASN A 385 34.10 -15.94 -2.38
CA ASN A 385 35.27 -15.65 -1.55
C ASN A 385 36.49 -15.38 -2.45
N LEU A 386 36.75 -14.11 -2.72
CA LEU A 386 37.82 -13.65 -3.60
C LEU A 386 39.21 -13.87 -3.01
N ASP A 387 39.38 -14.09 -1.71
CA ASP A 387 40.65 -14.43 -1.06
C ASP A 387 41.11 -15.86 -1.41
N SER A 388 40.25 -16.67 -1.98
CA SER A 388 40.58 -18.01 -2.39
C SER A 388 40.97 -18.04 -3.89
N GLU A 389 42.03 -18.75 -4.24
CA GLU A 389 42.50 -18.94 -5.63
C GLU A 389 41.36 -19.43 -6.57
N LYS A 390 40.46 -20.26 -6.04
CA LYS A 390 39.30 -20.77 -6.78
C LYS A 390 38.15 -19.76 -6.92
N GLY A 391 37.90 -18.96 -5.90
CA GLY A 391 36.95 -17.88 -5.96
C GLY A 391 37.38 -16.80 -6.93
N PHE A 392 38.65 -16.49 -6.96
CA PHE A 392 39.23 -15.53 -7.91
C PHE A 392 39.16 -16.06 -9.36
N THR A 393 39.46 -17.34 -9.59
CA THR A 393 39.30 -17.97 -10.90
C THR A 393 37.81 -17.99 -11.34
N PHE A 394 36.89 -18.23 -10.42
CA PHE A 394 35.46 -18.16 -10.72
C PHE A 394 35.05 -16.72 -11.12
N PHE A 395 35.52 -15.74 -10.40
CA PHE A 395 35.32 -14.32 -10.70
C PHE A 395 35.81 -13.94 -12.09
N GLN A 396 37.05 -14.34 -12.45
CA GLN A 396 37.58 -14.09 -13.79
C GLN A 396 36.74 -14.74 -14.90
N ASN A 397 36.29 -15.99 -14.69
CA ASN A 397 35.42 -16.64 -15.65
C ASN A 397 34.04 -15.95 -15.75
N PHE A 398 33.52 -15.47 -14.64
CA PHE A 398 32.28 -14.71 -14.62
C PHE A 398 32.38 -13.43 -15.45
N LEU A 399 33.44 -12.65 -15.28
CA LEU A 399 33.70 -11.41 -16.08
C LEU A 399 33.77 -11.71 -17.58
N LYS A 400 34.35 -12.84 -17.93
CA LYS A 400 34.45 -13.27 -19.32
C LYS A 400 33.11 -13.76 -19.88
N ASP A 401 32.41 -14.61 -19.13
CA ASP A 401 31.14 -15.21 -19.58
C ASP A 401 30.00 -14.18 -19.66
N THR A 402 30.09 -13.10 -18.91
CA THR A 402 29.10 -11.99 -18.93
C THR A 402 29.39 -10.94 -19.99
N GLY A 403 30.57 -10.98 -20.67
CA GLY A 403 30.94 -10.00 -21.67
C GLY A 403 31.50 -8.66 -21.10
N ILE A 404 31.67 -8.57 -19.79
CA ILE A 404 32.18 -7.36 -19.12
C ILE A 404 33.60 -7.02 -19.60
N LEU A 405 34.45 -8.03 -19.78
CA LEU A 405 35.81 -7.82 -20.29
C LEU A 405 35.81 -7.27 -21.71
N GLU A 406 34.90 -7.75 -22.58
CA GLU A 406 34.78 -7.27 -23.96
C GLU A 406 34.30 -5.79 -23.98
N GLU A 407 33.45 -5.40 -23.04
CA GLU A 407 32.93 -4.03 -22.94
C GLU A 407 34.01 -3.07 -22.38
N LEU A 408 34.78 -3.49 -21.38
CA LEU A 408 35.94 -2.76 -20.87
C LEU A 408 37.01 -2.54 -21.98
N GLU A 409 37.30 -3.58 -22.77
CA GLU A 409 38.20 -3.47 -23.92
C GLU A 409 37.67 -2.51 -24.99
N ALA A 410 36.32 -2.51 -25.22
CA ALA A 410 35.70 -1.58 -26.17
C ALA A 410 35.77 -0.10 -25.70
N LEU A 411 35.76 0.13 -24.37
CA LEU A 411 35.99 1.44 -23.78
C LEU A 411 37.44 1.86 -23.74
N GLY A 412 38.39 0.97 -24.09
CA GLY A 412 39.80 1.29 -24.29
C GLY A 412 40.70 1.03 -23.07
N ILE A 413 40.28 0.16 -22.14
CA ILE A 413 41.10 -0.22 -20.98
C ILE A 413 42.46 -0.76 -21.37
N GLN A 414 43.51 -0.36 -20.66
CA GLN A 414 44.88 -0.80 -20.86
C GLN A 414 45.39 -1.61 -19.67
N GLU A 415 46.49 -2.36 -19.89
CA GLU A 415 47.12 -3.08 -18.79
C GLU A 415 47.62 -2.13 -17.69
N GLY A 416 47.21 -2.36 -16.48
CA GLY A 416 47.51 -1.54 -15.32
C GLY A 416 46.43 -0.54 -14.95
N ASP A 417 45.35 -0.40 -15.76
CA ASP A 417 44.22 0.44 -15.39
C ASP A 417 43.39 -0.21 -14.25
N THR A 418 42.87 0.63 -13.39
CA THR A 418 42.06 0.19 -12.25
C THR A 418 40.59 -0.01 -12.64
N VAL A 419 40.02 -1.14 -12.24
CA VAL A 419 38.61 -1.45 -12.36
C VAL A 419 38.00 -1.53 -10.97
N ARG A 420 36.98 -0.73 -10.74
CA ARG A 420 36.19 -0.73 -9.49
C ARG A 420 34.85 -1.41 -9.71
N MET A 421 34.53 -2.37 -8.83
CA MET A 421 33.26 -3.06 -8.76
C MET A 421 32.72 -3.00 -7.33
N TYR A 422 31.83 -2.04 -7.04
CA TYR A 422 31.36 -1.74 -5.68
C TYR A 422 32.53 -1.46 -4.70
N GLY A 423 32.75 -2.32 -3.72
CA GLY A 423 33.84 -2.19 -2.75
C GLY A 423 35.13 -2.90 -3.12
N LEU A 424 35.22 -3.44 -4.35
CA LEU A 424 36.41 -4.15 -4.85
C LEU A 424 37.08 -3.34 -5.96
N SER A 425 38.37 -3.05 -5.80
CA SER A 425 39.18 -2.45 -6.85
C SER A 425 40.36 -3.39 -7.19
N PHE A 426 40.64 -3.57 -8.46
CA PHE A 426 41.74 -4.40 -8.96
C PHE A 426 42.32 -3.84 -10.26
N ASP A 427 43.57 -4.14 -10.54
CA ASP A 427 44.21 -3.73 -11.76
C ASP A 427 43.92 -4.74 -12.89
N TYR A 428 43.66 -4.21 -14.08
CA TYR A 428 43.42 -5.02 -15.26
C TYR A 428 44.76 -5.50 -15.87
N TYR A 429 44.88 -6.80 -16.04
CA TYR A 429 45.97 -7.44 -16.76
C TYR A 429 45.39 -8.53 -17.70
N LYS A 430 45.88 -8.54 -18.93
CA LYS A 430 45.40 -9.45 -19.99
C LYS A 430 46.00 -10.84 -19.87
#